data_bd447b8f4831e5fb17cd531964493073
#
_entry.id   bd447b8f4831e5fb17cd531964493073
#
_cell.length_a   1.000
_cell.length_b   1.000
_cell.length_c   1.000
_cell.angle_alpha   90.00
_cell.angle_beta   90.00
_cell.angle_gamma   90.00
#
_symmetry.space_group_name_H-M   'P 1'
#
loop_
_entity.id
_entity.type
_entity.pdbx_description
1 polymer ?
#
loop_
_entity_poly.entity_id
_entity_poly.type
_entity_poly.pdbx_seq_one_letter_code
_entity_poly.pdbx_strand_id
1 'polypeptide(L)'
;LTSIMKELKTLSKEERPKVGQLVNAARSVIEEQVKAKMEELKERELEQKIQSEKIDITLPGRKPVLGHEHPLHLTRRLMEESFLRMGFSIVEGPDIESDYYNFQCLNLPEDHPARDMQDSMYVTDNILLRTHTSGMEARTLQAHKPNEPFKIIAPGKVYRCDYDATHSP
;
A
#
# COMPACT_ATOMS: atom_id res chain seq x y z
N LEU A 1 -42.39 22.01 40.42
CA LEU A 1 -41.46 22.49 41.45
C LEU A 1 -41.11 23.96 41.25
N THR A 2 -40.85 24.41 40.03
CA THR A 2 -40.46 25.80 39.72
C THR A 2 -41.57 26.82 40.03
N SER A 3 -42.87 26.48 39.88
CA SER A 3 -44.01 27.33 40.24
C SER A 3 -44.13 27.47 41.75
N ILE A 4 -43.97 26.38 42.50
CA ILE A 4 -43.98 26.36 43.97
C ILE A 4 -42.85 27.21 44.54
N MET A 5 -41.65 27.19 43.90
CA MET A 5 -40.54 28.06 44.30
C MET A 5 -40.83 29.55 44.09
N LYS A 6 -41.66 29.93 43.12
CA LYS A 6 -42.08 31.32 42.92
C LYS A 6 -43.07 31.79 43.97
N GLU A 7 -43.93 30.88 44.44
CA GLU A 7 -44.92 31.17 45.48
C GLU A 7 -44.32 31.23 46.89
N LEU A 8 -43.13 30.73 47.12
CA LEU A 8 -42.36 30.86 48.36
C LEU A 8 -42.14 32.31 48.80
N LYS A 9 -42.28 33.26 47.88
CA LYS A 9 -42.14 34.69 48.20
C LYS A 9 -43.35 35.25 48.93
N THR A 10 -44.51 34.60 48.90
CA THR A 10 -45.79 35.04 49.51
C THR A 10 -46.01 34.47 50.91
N LEU A 11 -45.15 33.47 51.35
CA LEU A 11 -45.27 32.84 52.65
C LEU A 11 -44.59 33.62 53.80
N SER A 12 -45.02 33.35 55.05
CA SER A 12 -44.47 33.96 56.25
C SER A 12 -42.99 33.60 56.45
N LYS A 13 -42.22 34.46 57.19
CA LYS A 13 -40.80 34.30 57.43
C LYS A 13 -40.41 32.96 58.13
N GLU A 14 -41.35 32.41 58.91
CA GLU A 14 -41.11 31.16 59.67
C GLU A 14 -41.41 29.87 58.86
N GLU A 15 -42.25 29.95 57.84
CA GLU A 15 -42.67 28.82 57.03
C GLU A 15 -41.76 28.63 55.80
N ARG A 16 -41.11 29.70 55.33
CA ARG A 16 -40.17 29.61 54.18
C ARG A 16 -39.09 28.55 54.31
N PRO A 17 -38.36 28.41 55.43
CA PRO A 17 -37.30 27.40 55.51
C PRO A 17 -37.85 25.98 55.49
N LYS A 18 -39.01 25.71 56.10
CA LYS A 18 -39.64 24.38 56.12
C LYS A 18 -40.10 23.96 54.71
N VAL A 19 -40.77 24.87 53.99
CA VAL A 19 -41.20 24.58 52.63
C VAL A 19 -40.01 24.47 51.68
N GLY A 20 -38.95 25.27 51.86
CA GLY A 20 -37.71 25.15 51.11
C GLY A 20 -37.02 23.79 51.28
N GLN A 21 -36.94 23.29 52.51
CA GLN A 21 -36.38 21.95 52.79
C GLN A 21 -37.19 20.82 52.13
N LEU A 22 -38.53 20.92 52.20
CA LEU A 22 -39.45 19.94 51.56
C LEU A 22 -39.31 19.93 50.05
N VAL A 23 -39.24 21.09 49.43
CA VAL A 23 -39.07 21.23 47.98
C VAL A 23 -37.70 20.68 47.52
N ASN A 24 -36.62 20.95 48.28
CA ASN A 24 -35.30 20.44 47.96
C ASN A 24 -35.24 18.91 48.16
N ALA A 25 -35.82 18.38 49.20
CA ALA A 25 -35.91 16.92 49.42
C ALA A 25 -36.73 16.24 48.29
N ALA A 26 -37.88 16.81 47.91
CA ALA A 26 -38.66 16.31 46.78
C ALA A 26 -37.86 16.38 45.44
N ARG A 27 -37.11 17.45 45.26
CA ARG A 27 -36.26 17.61 44.07
C ARG A 27 -35.18 16.55 44.00
N SER A 28 -34.46 16.30 45.09
CA SER A 28 -33.41 15.27 45.12
C SER A 28 -33.99 13.89 44.81
N VAL A 29 -35.12 13.51 45.38
CA VAL A 29 -35.79 12.22 45.11
C VAL A 29 -36.17 12.08 43.64
N ILE A 30 -36.72 13.16 43.03
CA ILE A 30 -37.09 13.16 41.62
C ILE A 30 -35.85 13.06 40.72
N GLU A 31 -34.78 13.80 41.06
CA GLU A 31 -33.52 13.75 40.29
C GLU A 31 -32.90 12.36 40.34
N GLU A 32 -32.90 11.69 41.51
CA GLU A 32 -32.44 10.32 41.63
C GLU A 32 -33.29 9.34 40.83
N GLN A 33 -34.60 9.43 40.90
CA GLN A 33 -35.51 8.56 40.15
C GLN A 33 -35.36 8.77 38.62
N VAL A 34 -35.23 10.03 38.17
CA VAL A 34 -35.00 10.32 36.76
C VAL A 34 -33.66 9.73 36.31
N LYS A 35 -32.62 9.90 37.10
CA LYS A 35 -31.29 9.33 36.79
C LYS A 35 -31.32 7.80 36.69
N ALA A 36 -31.94 7.14 37.67
CA ALA A 36 -32.08 5.68 37.65
C ALA A 36 -32.89 5.19 36.44
N LYS A 37 -33.97 5.93 36.09
CA LYS A 37 -34.78 5.57 34.91
C LYS A 37 -34.06 5.81 33.58
N MET A 38 -33.23 6.85 33.52
CA MET A 38 -32.37 7.07 32.32
C MET A 38 -31.32 5.98 32.15
N GLU A 39 -30.74 5.49 33.23
CA GLU A 39 -29.78 4.36 33.20
C GLU A 39 -30.49 3.08 32.75
N GLU A 40 -31.64 2.75 33.30
CA GLU A 40 -32.44 1.57 32.87
C GLU A 40 -32.81 1.65 31.38
N LEU A 41 -33.20 2.81 30.89
CA LEU A 41 -33.54 3.00 29.48
C LEU A 41 -32.32 2.83 28.56
N LYS A 42 -31.17 3.35 28.96
CA LYS A 42 -29.93 3.18 28.21
C LYS A 42 -29.50 1.71 28.14
N GLU A 43 -29.63 0.97 29.24
CA GLU A 43 -29.33 -0.46 29.26
C GLU A 43 -30.27 -1.24 28.32
N ARG A 44 -31.57 -0.93 28.34
CA ARG A 44 -32.54 -1.54 27.42
C ARG A 44 -32.26 -1.23 25.95
N GLU A 45 -31.91 0.03 25.64
CA GLU A 45 -31.52 0.43 24.29
C GLU A 45 -30.27 -0.32 23.83
N LEU A 46 -29.29 -0.46 24.73
CA LEU A 46 -28.07 -1.22 24.45
C LEU A 46 -28.36 -2.71 24.21
N GLU A 47 -29.19 -3.33 25.04
CA GLU A 47 -29.59 -4.71 24.85
C GLU A 47 -30.33 -4.93 23.53
N GLN A 48 -31.27 -4.04 23.19
CA GLN A 48 -31.97 -4.10 21.92
C GLN A 48 -31.01 -3.96 20.73
N LYS A 49 -30.05 -3.06 20.85
CA LYS A 49 -29.03 -2.84 19.82
C LYS A 49 -28.15 -4.08 19.66
N ILE A 50 -27.68 -4.67 20.75
CA ILE A 50 -26.88 -5.91 20.74
C ILE A 50 -27.67 -7.05 20.08
N GLN A 51 -28.97 -7.18 20.35
CA GLN A 51 -29.79 -8.22 19.75
C GLN A 51 -30.04 -7.98 18.26
N SER A 52 -30.27 -6.73 17.86
CA SER A 52 -30.52 -6.39 16.45
C SER A 52 -29.26 -6.46 15.58
N GLU A 53 -28.10 -6.16 16.15
CA GLU A 53 -26.81 -6.18 15.47
C GLU A 53 -26.04 -7.51 15.62
N LYS A 54 -26.71 -8.55 16.09
CA LYS A 54 -26.10 -9.87 16.29
C LYS A 54 -25.60 -10.44 14.95
N ILE A 55 -24.31 -10.58 14.83
CA ILE A 55 -23.64 -11.16 13.66
C ILE A 55 -23.37 -12.63 13.95
N ASP A 56 -23.69 -13.50 12.98
CA ASP A 56 -23.32 -14.91 13.06
C ASP A 56 -21.82 -15.07 12.76
N ILE A 57 -21.03 -15.23 13.82
CA ILE A 57 -19.59 -15.43 13.75
C ILE A 57 -19.19 -16.85 13.31
N THR A 58 -20.13 -17.76 13.15
CA THR A 58 -19.85 -19.12 12.65
C THR A 58 -19.76 -19.17 11.14
N LEU A 59 -20.27 -18.13 10.44
CA LEU A 59 -20.13 -18.03 9.01
C LEU A 59 -18.66 -17.81 8.62
N PRO A 60 -18.17 -18.52 7.59
CA PRO A 60 -16.81 -18.33 7.13
C PRO A 60 -16.63 -16.90 6.62
N GLY A 61 -15.58 -16.22 7.07
CA GLY A 61 -15.20 -14.90 6.57
C GLY A 61 -14.87 -14.92 5.07
N ARG A 62 -14.89 -13.75 4.43
CA ARG A 62 -14.42 -13.62 3.04
C ARG A 62 -12.92 -13.95 3.00
N LYS A 63 -12.58 -15.05 2.33
CA LYS A 63 -11.19 -15.37 2.06
C LYS A 63 -10.64 -14.36 1.07
N PRO A 64 -9.50 -13.71 1.34
CA PRO A 64 -8.85 -12.87 0.34
C PRO A 64 -8.46 -13.75 -0.85
N VAL A 65 -8.72 -13.27 -2.07
CA VAL A 65 -8.21 -13.92 -3.27
C VAL A 65 -6.71 -13.63 -3.31
N LEU A 66 -5.91 -14.66 -3.08
CA LEU A 66 -4.46 -14.55 -3.25
C LEU A 66 -4.15 -14.50 -4.74
N GLY A 67 -3.45 -13.46 -5.15
CA GLY A 67 -2.91 -13.38 -6.50
C GLY A 67 -1.85 -14.45 -6.73
N HIS A 68 -1.60 -14.76 -7.99
CA HIS A 68 -0.53 -15.66 -8.41
C HIS A 68 0.57 -14.85 -9.10
N GLU A 69 1.80 -15.26 -8.91
CA GLU A 69 2.94 -14.69 -9.61
C GLU A 69 2.86 -15.04 -11.10
N HIS A 70 3.17 -14.06 -11.96
CA HIS A 70 3.19 -14.30 -13.40
C HIS A 70 4.27 -15.33 -13.75
N PRO A 71 4.01 -16.29 -14.68
CA PRO A 71 4.97 -17.34 -15.00
C PRO A 71 6.38 -16.85 -15.39
N LEU A 72 6.48 -15.73 -16.12
CA LEU A 72 7.76 -15.11 -16.47
C LEU A 72 8.53 -14.64 -15.24
N HIS A 73 7.86 -14.04 -14.25
CA HIS A 73 8.50 -13.63 -13.00
C HIS A 73 8.99 -14.82 -12.18
N LEU A 74 8.18 -15.88 -12.13
CA LEU A 74 8.57 -17.12 -11.47
C LEU A 74 9.82 -17.73 -12.12
N THR A 75 9.84 -17.81 -13.45
CA THR A 75 10.99 -18.33 -14.20
C THR A 75 12.23 -17.46 -13.99
N ARG A 76 12.10 -16.15 -14.11
CA ARG A 76 13.18 -15.20 -13.83
C ARG A 76 13.77 -15.44 -12.43
N ARG A 77 12.95 -15.51 -11.41
CA ARG A 77 13.36 -15.75 -10.03
C ARG A 77 14.11 -17.07 -9.86
N LEU A 78 13.62 -18.15 -10.45
CA LEU A 78 14.27 -19.46 -10.40
C LEU A 78 15.66 -19.42 -11.06
N MET A 79 15.80 -18.71 -12.17
CA MET A 79 17.09 -18.51 -12.84
C MET A 79 18.05 -17.69 -11.97
N GLU A 80 17.59 -16.56 -11.45
CA GLU A 80 18.37 -15.69 -10.55
C GLU A 80 18.86 -16.44 -9.31
N GLU A 81 18.00 -17.20 -8.64
CA GLU A 81 18.37 -18.03 -7.50
C GLU A 81 19.43 -19.08 -7.85
N SER A 82 19.32 -19.70 -9.04
CA SER A 82 20.28 -20.69 -9.49
C SER A 82 21.67 -20.09 -9.71
N PHE A 83 21.74 -18.92 -10.34
CA PHE A 83 23.02 -18.23 -10.57
C PHE A 83 23.62 -17.65 -9.27
N LEU A 84 22.78 -17.13 -8.38
CA LEU A 84 23.23 -16.67 -7.05
C LEU A 84 23.90 -17.81 -6.27
N ARG A 85 23.34 -19.01 -6.32
CA ARG A 85 23.95 -20.22 -5.68
C ARG A 85 25.28 -20.61 -6.30
N MET A 86 25.52 -20.25 -7.57
CA MET A 86 26.81 -20.45 -8.25
C MET A 86 27.81 -19.30 -8.00
N GLY A 87 27.47 -18.34 -7.18
CA GLY A 87 28.31 -17.20 -6.84
C GLY A 87 28.30 -16.06 -7.85
N PHE A 88 27.24 -15.94 -8.65
CA PHE A 88 27.02 -14.77 -9.50
C PHE A 88 26.34 -13.65 -8.70
N SER A 89 26.60 -12.43 -9.09
CA SER A 89 25.89 -11.24 -8.62
C SER A 89 24.89 -10.75 -9.66
N ILE A 90 23.74 -10.27 -9.23
CA ILE A 90 22.76 -9.67 -10.12
C ILE A 90 23.10 -8.19 -10.29
N VAL A 91 23.18 -7.72 -11.53
CA VAL A 91 23.36 -6.31 -11.86
C VAL A 91 22.18 -5.82 -12.68
N GLU A 92 21.73 -4.62 -12.41
CA GLU A 92 20.64 -3.97 -13.13
C GLU A 92 21.15 -2.71 -13.81
N GLY A 93 20.60 -2.41 -14.98
CA GLY A 93 20.96 -1.25 -15.77
C GLY A 93 19.75 -0.51 -16.33
N PRO A 94 19.96 0.66 -16.90
CA PRO A 94 18.89 1.47 -17.46
C PRO A 94 18.26 0.80 -18.68
N ASP A 95 16.94 0.94 -18.83
CA ASP A 95 16.23 0.52 -20.05
C ASP A 95 16.51 1.44 -21.22
N ILE A 96 16.74 2.73 -20.95
CA ILE A 96 17.17 3.73 -21.94
C ILE A 96 18.69 3.84 -21.83
N GLU A 97 19.37 3.44 -22.90
CA GLU A 97 20.83 3.30 -22.93
C GLU A 97 21.45 4.21 -23.99
N SER A 98 22.72 4.55 -23.80
CA SER A 98 23.48 5.24 -24.86
C SER A 98 23.93 4.24 -25.92
N ASP A 99 24.05 4.70 -27.16
CA ASP A 99 24.60 3.94 -28.27
C ASP A 99 25.99 3.37 -27.96
N TYR A 100 26.78 4.13 -27.21
CA TYR A 100 28.09 3.71 -26.74
C TYR A 100 28.02 2.38 -25.96
N TYR A 101 27.20 2.27 -24.94
CA TYR A 101 27.09 1.06 -24.12
C TYR A 101 26.30 -0.05 -24.78
N ASN A 102 25.32 0.30 -25.62
CA ASN A 102 24.53 -0.71 -26.32
C ASN A 102 25.30 -1.36 -27.49
N PHE A 103 26.19 -0.62 -28.14
CA PHE A 103 26.87 -1.10 -29.34
C PHE A 103 28.38 -0.89 -29.33
N GLN A 104 28.87 0.35 -29.21
CA GLN A 104 30.28 0.66 -29.49
C GLN A 104 31.25 -0.06 -28.57
N CYS A 105 30.99 -0.09 -27.25
CA CYS A 105 31.85 -0.78 -26.30
C CYS A 105 31.80 -2.33 -26.39
N LEU A 106 30.85 -2.87 -27.14
CA LEU A 106 30.75 -4.30 -27.47
C LEU A 106 31.34 -4.61 -28.85
N ASN A 107 32.16 -3.71 -29.39
CA ASN A 107 32.80 -3.83 -30.69
C ASN A 107 31.83 -3.88 -31.89
N LEU A 108 30.73 -3.15 -31.78
CA LEU A 108 29.72 -2.90 -32.83
C LEU A 108 29.80 -1.42 -33.25
N PRO A 109 30.76 -0.99 -34.11
CA PRO A 109 30.86 0.38 -34.59
C PRO A 109 29.66 0.78 -35.46
N GLU A 110 29.56 2.05 -35.81
CA GLU A 110 28.40 2.60 -36.53
C GLU A 110 28.11 1.92 -37.88
N ASP A 111 29.15 1.53 -38.58
CA ASP A 111 29.09 0.86 -39.87
C ASP A 111 28.96 -0.67 -39.79
N HIS A 112 28.79 -1.23 -38.60
CA HIS A 112 28.74 -2.68 -38.45
C HIS A 112 27.39 -3.24 -38.93
N PRO A 113 27.37 -4.26 -39.83
CA PRO A 113 26.14 -4.77 -40.41
C PRO A 113 25.12 -5.37 -39.36
N ALA A 114 25.61 -5.83 -38.22
CA ALA A 114 24.75 -6.34 -37.16
C ALA A 114 23.84 -5.27 -36.52
N ARG A 115 24.17 -3.97 -36.69
CA ARG A 115 23.27 -2.89 -36.21
C ARG A 115 22.01 -2.79 -37.05
N ASP A 116 22.11 -2.93 -38.35
CA ASP A 116 20.99 -2.87 -39.29
C ASP A 116 20.03 -4.05 -39.08
N MET A 117 20.54 -5.16 -38.52
CA MET A 117 19.73 -6.34 -38.19
C MET A 117 18.97 -6.22 -36.85
N GLN A 118 19.30 -5.23 -36.05
CA GLN A 118 18.63 -4.97 -34.78
C GLN A 118 17.68 -3.79 -34.94
N ASP A 119 16.43 -4.06 -35.15
CA ASP A 119 15.36 -3.04 -35.24
C ASP A 119 15.31 -2.19 -33.96
N SER A 120 16.26 -1.26 -33.83
CA SER A 120 16.51 -0.51 -32.61
C SER A 120 15.58 0.68 -32.49
N MET A 121 15.00 0.88 -31.31
CA MET A 121 14.14 2.01 -31.01
C MET A 121 14.99 3.17 -30.47
N TYR A 122 15.37 4.11 -31.34
CA TYR A 122 16.08 5.31 -30.95
C TYR A 122 15.13 6.39 -30.40
N VAL A 123 15.49 6.99 -29.29
CA VAL A 123 14.82 8.14 -28.67
C VAL A 123 15.44 9.43 -29.20
N THR A 124 16.77 9.44 -29.35
CA THR A 124 17.57 10.50 -29.99
C THR A 124 18.68 9.83 -30.79
N ASP A 125 19.47 10.58 -31.54
CA ASP A 125 20.55 10.04 -32.39
C ASP A 125 21.54 9.12 -31.65
N ASN A 126 21.72 9.31 -30.33
CA ASN A 126 22.70 8.58 -29.54
C ASN A 126 22.09 7.86 -28.30
N ILE A 127 20.77 7.87 -28.17
CA ILE A 127 20.06 7.26 -27.04
C ILE A 127 18.94 6.39 -27.57
N LEU A 128 18.90 5.14 -27.12
CA LEU A 128 17.92 4.15 -27.56
C LEU A 128 17.37 3.34 -26.38
N LEU A 129 16.26 2.63 -26.61
CA LEU A 129 15.85 1.55 -25.75
C LEU A 129 16.78 0.35 -26.01
N ARG A 130 17.38 -0.20 -24.96
CA ARG A 130 18.38 -1.27 -25.08
C ARG A 130 17.86 -2.48 -25.85
N THR A 131 18.63 -2.94 -26.81
CA THR A 131 18.33 -4.13 -27.63
C THR A 131 18.75 -5.44 -26.93
N HIS A 132 19.64 -5.34 -25.96
CA HIS A 132 20.12 -6.41 -25.11
C HIS A 132 20.63 -5.86 -23.77
N THR A 133 20.94 -6.72 -22.82
CA THR A 133 21.41 -6.31 -21.50
C THR A 133 22.93 -6.28 -21.36
N SER A 134 23.68 -6.61 -22.42
CA SER A 134 25.15 -6.71 -22.39
C SER A 134 25.88 -5.38 -22.14
N GLY A 135 25.21 -4.23 -22.29
CA GLY A 135 25.74 -2.93 -21.88
C GLY A 135 26.16 -2.92 -20.39
N MET A 136 25.54 -3.78 -19.57
CA MET A 136 25.91 -3.93 -18.16
C MET A 136 27.26 -4.63 -17.97
N GLU A 137 27.71 -5.48 -18.90
CA GLU A 137 29.07 -6.07 -18.87
C GLU A 137 30.10 -4.96 -18.97
N ALA A 138 29.94 -4.06 -19.95
CA ALA A 138 30.85 -2.95 -20.15
C ALA A 138 30.87 -2.00 -18.94
N ARG A 139 29.70 -1.67 -18.40
CA ARG A 139 29.58 -0.82 -17.19
C ARG A 139 30.25 -1.49 -15.97
N THR A 140 30.02 -2.79 -15.79
CA THR A 140 30.62 -3.53 -14.69
C THR A 140 32.12 -3.64 -14.84
N LEU A 141 32.63 -3.93 -16.05
CA LEU A 141 34.07 -3.97 -16.35
C LEU A 141 34.75 -2.64 -16.06
N GLN A 142 34.14 -1.52 -16.46
CA GLN A 142 34.68 -0.19 -16.19
C GLN A 142 34.72 0.17 -14.72
N ALA A 143 33.75 -0.32 -13.94
CA ALA A 143 33.68 -0.06 -12.50
C ALA A 143 34.51 -1.03 -11.68
N HIS A 144 34.94 -2.16 -12.27
CA HIS A 144 35.62 -3.24 -11.57
C HIS A 144 37.15 -3.00 -11.49
N LYS A 145 37.75 -3.50 -10.41
CA LYS A 145 39.20 -3.39 -10.25
C LYS A 145 39.92 -4.38 -11.18
N PRO A 146 41.03 -3.96 -11.81
CA PRO A 146 41.80 -4.88 -12.66
C PRO A 146 42.25 -6.14 -11.91
N ASN A 147 42.18 -7.27 -12.58
CA ASN A 147 42.62 -8.58 -12.09
C ASN A 147 41.82 -9.21 -10.95
N GLU A 148 40.67 -8.67 -10.58
CA GLU A 148 39.73 -9.36 -9.69
C GLU A 148 38.70 -10.13 -10.54
N PRO A 149 38.55 -11.47 -10.37
CA PRO A 149 37.51 -12.21 -11.08
C PRO A 149 36.14 -11.85 -10.54
N PHE A 150 35.17 -11.68 -11.43
CA PHE A 150 33.76 -11.44 -11.05
C PHE A 150 32.83 -12.28 -11.92
N LYS A 151 31.64 -12.54 -11.41
CA LYS A 151 30.58 -13.26 -12.11
C LYS A 151 29.31 -12.46 -11.97
N ILE A 152 28.71 -12.09 -13.08
CA ILE A 152 27.46 -11.31 -13.09
C ILE A 152 26.43 -11.94 -14.00
N ILE A 153 25.16 -11.66 -13.70
CA ILE A 153 24.03 -11.80 -14.60
C ILE A 153 23.29 -10.49 -14.66
N ALA A 154 22.78 -10.14 -15.82
CA ALA A 154 22.02 -8.90 -16.04
C ALA A 154 20.60 -9.22 -16.59
N PRO A 155 19.68 -9.70 -15.74
CA PRO A 155 18.32 -9.95 -16.18
C PRO A 155 17.60 -8.61 -16.42
N GLY A 156 16.87 -8.52 -17.54
CA GLY A 156 16.19 -7.28 -17.87
C GLY A 156 15.32 -7.38 -19.10
N LYS A 157 14.48 -6.37 -19.30
CA LYS A 157 13.71 -6.21 -20.54
C LYS A 157 14.62 -5.74 -21.66
N VAL A 158 14.31 -6.14 -22.87
CA VAL A 158 14.95 -5.69 -24.10
C VAL A 158 13.88 -5.27 -25.09
N TYR A 159 14.23 -4.41 -26.01
CA TYR A 159 13.26 -3.73 -26.88
C TYR A 159 13.69 -3.82 -28.33
N ARG A 160 12.73 -3.99 -29.23
CA ARG A 160 12.95 -3.91 -30.67
C ARG A 160 11.71 -3.32 -31.36
N CYS A 161 11.92 -2.69 -32.50
CA CYS A 161 10.86 -2.11 -33.31
C CYS A 161 10.34 -3.15 -34.31
N ASP A 162 9.36 -3.93 -33.89
CA ASP A 162 8.69 -4.93 -34.72
C ASP A 162 7.28 -4.50 -35.13
N TYR A 163 6.95 -4.69 -36.39
CA TYR A 163 5.60 -4.50 -36.93
C TYR A 163 4.87 -5.84 -37.11
N ASP A 164 5.01 -6.75 -36.19
CA ASP A 164 4.34 -8.04 -36.24
C ASP A 164 3.13 -8.08 -35.30
N ALA A 165 1.99 -8.57 -35.78
CA ALA A 165 0.78 -8.73 -34.98
C ALA A 165 0.93 -9.72 -33.81
N THR A 166 1.98 -10.53 -33.81
CA THR A 166 2.28 -11.51 -32.77
C THR A 166 3.16 -10.93 -31.65
N HIS A 167 3.80 -9.78 -31.87
CA HIS A 167 4.61 -9.11 -30.88
C HIS A 167 3.80 -8.07 -30.11
N SER A 168 3.87 -8.11 -28.82
CA SER A 168 3.25 -7.13 -27.94
C SER A 168 4.15 -5.92 -27.82
N PRO A 169 3.66 -4.69 -28.03
CA PRO A 169 4.42 -3.47 -27.84
C PRO A 169 4.82 -3.27 -26.36
#